data_ded5476008d4eaad0a4b7db69ab44ab3
#
_entry.id   ded5476008d4eaad0a4b7db69ab44ab3
#
_cell.length_a   1.000
_cell.length_b   1.000
_cell.length_c   1.000
_cell.angle_alpha   90.00
_cell.angle_beta   90.00
_cell.angle_gamma   90.00
#
_symmetry.space_group_name_H-M   'P 1'
#
loop_
_entity.id
_entity.type
_entity.pdbx_description
1 polymer ?
#
loop_
_entity_poly.entity_id
_entity_poly.type
_entity_poly.pdbx_seq_one_letter_code
_entity_poly.pdbx_strand_id
1 'polypeptide(L)'
;WDEAAIWDGLNDVIKWSRLYGGAVLVIMIDGQDFSTPLNIETIKEGQFKGVIALDRWQLDPGYSDPVTEYGPDYGKPKYYKVITSQHGLKKWNIHHSRLIRMDGDSLPYQQSLTENGWGMSVVERIFERIQAFDTATVGTSQLIHKAHLRTYSIEKLREILAKGGDVE
;
A
#
# COMPACT_ATOMS: atom_id res chain seq x y z
N TRP A 1 16.78 -23.78 0.86
CA TRP A 1 15.99 -22.69 0.25
C TRP A 1 14.60 -22.77 0.86
N ASP A 2 14.22 -21.76 1.56
CA ASP A 2 12.88 -21.68 2.09
C ASP A 2 11.98 -21.14 0.97
N GLU A 3 11.52 -22.05 0.09
CA GLU A 3 10.64 -21.69 -1.03
C GLU A 3 9.40 -20.92 -0.53
N ALA A 4 8.92 -21.24 0.67
CA ALA A 4 7.80 -20.55 1.30
C ALA A 4 8.08 -19.05 1.51
N ALA A 5 9.27 -18.69 1.98
CA ALA A 5 9.63 -17.29 2.22
C ALA A 5 9.75 -16.47 0.92
N ILE A 6 10.17 -17.09 -0.18
CA ILE A 6 10.21 -16.42 -1.50
C ILE A 6 8.80 -16.18 -2.02
N TRP A 7 7.92 -17.17 -1.90
CA TRP A 7 6.53 -17.05 -2.32
C TRP A 7 5.76 -16.04 -1.48
N ASP A 8 6.01 -15.98 -0.17
CA ASP A 8 5.42 -14.95 0.69
C ASP A 8 5.87 -13.54 0.27
N GLY A 9 7.16 -13.35 0.02
CA GLY A 9 7.68 -12.07 -0.48
C GLY A 9 7.09 -11.66 -1.83
N LEU A 10 6.93 -12.61 -2.77
CA LEU A 10 6.27 -12.37 -4.05
C LEU A 10 4.79 -12.02 -3.88
N ASN A 11 4.07 -12.72 -3.02
CA ASN A 11 2.68 -12.41 -2.72
C ASN A 11 2.53 -11.02 -2.12
N ASP A 12 3.41 -10.65 -1.20
CA ASP A 12 3.36 -9.35 -0.55
C ASP A 12 3.65 -8.21 -1.53
N VAL A 13 4.66 -8.35 -2.40
CA VAL A 13 4.95 -7.31 -3.39
C VAL A 13 3.80 -7.14 -4.39
N ILE A 14 3.12 -8.23 -4.77
CA ILE A 14 1.93 -8.16 -5.64
C ILE A 14 0.77 -7.46 -4.92
N LYS A 15 0.49 -7.81 -3.67
CA LYS A 15 -0.56 -7.16 -2.86
C LYS A 15 -0.28 -5.67 -2.70
N TRP A 16 0.95 -5.31 -2.33
CA TRP A 16 1.32 -3.92 -2.07
C TRP A 16 1.40 -3.08 -3.34
N SER A 17 1.84 -3.64 -4.47
CA SER A 17 1.80 -2.94 -5.75
C SER A 17 0.36 -2.57 -6.14
N ARG A 18 -0.60 -3.45 -5.89
CA ARG A 18 -2.02 -3.19 -6.15
C ARG A 18 -2.65 -2.24 -5.13
N LEU A 19 -2.26 -2.37 -3.85
CA LEU A 19 -2.81 -1.54 -2.77
C LEU A 19 -2.27 -0.11 -2.80
N TYR A 20 -0.96 0.03 -3.00
CA TYR A 20 -0.27 1.33 -2.91
C TYR A 20 0.13 1.91 -4.28
N GLY A 21 -0.07 1.18 -5.36
CA GLY A 21 0.31 1.61 -6.70
C GLY A 21 1.77 1.35 -7.05
N GLY A 22 2.53 0.70 -6.16
CA GLY A 22 3.92 0.31 -6.42
C GLY A 22 4.56 -0.38 -5.24
N ALA A 23 5.40 -1.35 -5.54
CA ALA A 23 6.22 -2.07 -4.58
C ALA A 23 7.47 -2.63 -5.26
N VAL A 24 8.47 -2.98 -4.49
CA VAL A 24 9.67 -3.66 -4.97
C VAL A 24 9.98 -4.90 -4.15
N LEU A 25 10.54 -5.89 -4.81
CA LEU A 25 11.11 -7.08 -4.18
C LEU A 25 12.61 -6.97 -4.26
N VAL A 26 13.29 -6.85 -3.12
CA VAL A 26 14.75 -6.72 -3.02
C VAL A 26 15.36 -8.10 -2.85
N ILE A 27 16.35 -8.39 -3.66
CA ILE A 27 17.12 -9.66 -3.64
C ILE A 27 18.29 -9.49 -2.68
N MET A 28 18.34 -10.33 -1.63
CA MET A 28 19.42 -10.31 -0.65
C MET A 28 20.49 -11.33 -0.98
N ILE A 29 21.70 -10.85 -1.24
CA ILE A 29 22.89 -11.68 -1.50
C ILE A 29 24.00 -11.26 -0.53
N ASP A 30 24.48 -12.23 0.22
CA ASP A 30 25.58 -12.03 1.16
C ASP A 30 26.90 -11.80 0.43
N GLY A 31 27.71 -10.87 0.94
CA GLY A 31 29.02 -10.54 0.37
C GLY A 31 28.99 -9.55 -0.79
N GLN A 32 27.82 -9.02 -1.19
CA GLN A 32 27.71 -7.96 -2.19
C GLN A 32 27.04 -6.73 -1.62
N ASP A 33 27.54 -5.53 -1.98
CA ASP A 33 26.94 -4.26 -1.55
C ASP A 33 25.66 -3.98 -2.37
N PHE A 34 24.60 -3.49 -1.71
CA PHE A 34 23.34 -3.13 -2.36
C PHE A 34 23.45 -1.96 -3.35
N SER A 35 24.43 -1.09 -3.17
CA SER A 35 24.66 0.06 -4.06
C SER A 35 25.35 -0.33 -5.39
N THR A 36 25.91 -1.54 -5.47
CA THR A 36 26.57 -2.00 -6.68
C THR A 36 25.63 -2.83 -7.55
N PRO A 37 25.83 -2.87 -8.89
CA PRO A 37 25.08 -3.76 -9.76
C PRO A 37 25.15 -5.21 -9.30
N LEU A 38 24.07 -5.97 -9.52
CA LEU A 38 24.02 -7.39 -9.20
C LEU A 38 24.98 -8.15 -10.14
N ASN A 39 25.98 -8.81 -9.57
CA ASN A 39 26.86 -9.68 -10.34
C ASN A 39 26.49 -11.15 -10.09
N ILE A 40 25.79 -11.74 -11.06
CA ILE A 40 25.29 -13.11 -10.96
C ILE A 40 26.45 -14.13 -11.01
N GLU A 41 27.52 -13.84 -11.76
CA GLU A 41 28.63 -14.74 -11.97
C GLU A 41 29.44 -15.00 -10.69
N THR A 42 29.41 -14.06 -9.75
CA THR A 42 30.16 -14.17 -8.48
C THR A 42 29.36 -14.82 -7.36
N ILE A 43 28.10 -15.16 -7.59
CA ILE A 43 27.23 -15.72 -6.56
C ILE A 43 27.58 -17.19 -6.35
N LYS A 44 27.95 -17.55 -5.12
CA LYS A 44 28.19 -18.92 -4.69
C LYS A 44 26.97 -19.52 -4.00
N GLU A 45 26.94 -20.84 -3.94
CA GLU A 45 25.92 -21.57 -3.20
C GLU A 45 25.87 -21.10 -1.74
N GLY A 46 24.66 -20.86 -1.20
CA GLY A 46 24.44 -20.38 0.16
C GLY A 46 24.51 -18.86 0.38
N GLN A 47 24.92 -18.06 -0.63
CA GLN A 47 24.96 -16.60 -0.51
C GLN A 47 23.59 -15.94 -0.71
N PHE A 48 22.64 -16.59 -1.35
CA PHE A 48 21.28 -16.10 -1.42
C PHE A 48 20.60 -16.23 -0.05
N LYS A 49 20.19 -15.11 0.53
CA LYS A 49 19.59 -15.04 1.87
C LYS A 49 18.09 -14.85 1.85
N GLY A 50 17.50 -14.68 0.68
CA GLY A 50 16.07 -14.50 0.50
C GLY A 50 15.71 -13.19 -0.18
N VAL A 51 14.45 -12.80 -0.03
CA VAL A 51 13.89 -11.58 -0.63
C VAL A 51 13.15 -10.78 0.42
N ILE A 52 13.14 -9.45 0.25
CA ILE A 52 12.35 -8.55 1.09
C ILE A 52 11.43 -7.73 0.19
N ALA A 53 10.13 -7.73 0.50
CA ALA A 53 9.17 -6.84 -0.13
C ALA A 53 9.19 -5.48 0.57
N LEU A 54 9.20 -4.40 -0.20
CA LEU A 54 9.11 -3.02 0.27
C LEU A 54 8.02 -2.31 -0.52
N ASP A 55 7.17 -1.56 0.16
CA ASP A 55 6.17 -0.72 -0.50
C ASP A 55 6.77 0.61 -1.00
N ARG A 56 6.02 1.32 -1.85
CA ARG A 56 6.48 2.58 -2.45
C ARG A 56 6.80 3.67 -1.41
N TRP A 57 6.18 3.65 -0.24
CA TRP A 57 6.35 4.66 0.80
C TRP A 57 7.64 4.48 1.60
N GLN A 58 8.23 3.29 1.53
CA GLN A 58 9.51 2.98 2.17
C GLN A 58 10.70 3.33 1.28
N LEU A 59 10.45 3.75 0.04
CA LEU A 59 11.46 3.98 -0.98
C LEU A 59 11.34 5.38 -1.56
N ASP A 60 12.49 6.02 -1.76
CA ASP A 60 12.63 7.25 -2.53
C ASP A 60 13.37 6.93 -3.84
N PRO A 61 12.67 6.92 -4.98
CA PRO A 61 13.31 6.69 -6.26
C PRO A 61 14.14 7.91 -6.68
N GLY A 62 15.43 7.69 -6.89
CA GLY A 62 16.35 8.75 -7.32
C GLY A 62 16.26 9.01 -8.82
N TYR A 63 15.34 9.86 -9.27
CA TYR A 63 15.20 10.24 -10.70
C TYR A 63 16.31 11.16 -11.23
N SER A 64 17.21 11.64 -10.39
CA SER A 64 18.38 12.43 -10.82
C SER A 64 19.40 11.64 -11.65
N ASP A 65 19.39 10.32 -11.53
CA ASP A 65 20.28 9.41 -12.28
C ASP A 65 19.46 8.25 -12.86
N PRO A 66 18.76 8.46 -14.01
CA PRO A 66 17.96 7.41 -14.64
C PRO A 66 18.84 6.40 -15.38
N VAL A 67 18.33 5.20 -15.57
CA VAL A 67 18.95 4.18 -16.41
C VAL A 67 18.92 4.66 -17.87
N THR A 68 20.11 4.82 -18.48
CA THR A 68 20.28 5.27 -19.86
C THR A 68 20.53 4.14 -20.84
N GLU A 69 20.73 2.93 -20.35
CA GLU A 69 20.89 1.76 -21.19
C GLU A 69 19.55 1.34 -21.82
N TYR A 70 19.57 1.05 -23.12
CA TYR A 70 18.36 0.60 -23.81
C TYR A 70 17.93 -0.77 -23.29
N GLY A 71 16.72 -0.81 -22.74
CA GLY A 71 16.17 -2.03 -22.14
C GLY A 71 14.82 -1.77 -21.47
N PRO A 72 14.25 -2.77 -20.79
CA PRO A 72 12.95 -2.67 -20.14
C PRO A 72 12.94 -1.68 -18.96
N ASP A 73 14.12 -1.30 -18.46
CA ASP A 73 14.28 -0.36 -17.34
C ASP A 73 14.75 1.02 -17.79
N TYR A 74 14.80 1.28 -19.11
CA TYR A 74 15.17 2.58 -19.66
C TYR A 74 14.29 3.70 -19.07
N GLY A 75 14.92 4.76 -18.56
CA GLY A 75 14.24 5.90 -17.95
C GLY A 75 13.75 5.68 -16.51
N LYS A 76 13.86 4.47 -15.96
CA LYS A 76 13.57 4.21 -14.55
C LYS A 76 14.73 4.67 -13.66
N PRO A 77 14.49 4.91 -12.35
CA PRO A 77 15.56 5.26 -11.42
C PRO A 77 16.64 4.18 -11.35
N LYS A 78 17.90 4.57 -11.42
CA LYS A 78 19.04 3.67 -11.27
C LYS A 78 19.22 3.21 -9.83
N TYR A 79 18.89 4.09 -8.89
CA TYR A 79 19.00 3.81 -7.46
C TYR A 79 17.68 4.10 -6.75
N TYR A 80 17.39 3.26 -5.76
CA TYR A 80 16.27 3.41 -4.85
C TYR A 80 16.79 3.56 -3.44
N LYS A 81 16.49 4.70 -2.81
CA LYS A 81 16.92 4.97 -1.44
C LYS A 81 15.87 4.46 -0.48
N VAL A 82 16.27 3.62 0.47
CA VAL A 82 15.40 3.16 1.55
C VAL A 82 15.28 4.28 2.59
N ILE A 83 14.05 4.74 2.85
CA ILE A 83 13.74 5.82 3.79
C ILE A 83 13.56 5.27 5.20
N THR A 84 12.97 4.08 5.31
CA THR A 84 12.64 3.46 6.59
C THR A 84 13.80 2.63 7.12
N SER A 85 13.94 2.60 8.45
CA SER A 85 14.88 1.72 9.15
C SER A 85 14.26 0.39 9.58
N GLN A 86 13.01 0.11 9.17
CA GLN A 86 12.38 -1.18 9.43
C GLN A 86 13.14 -2.32 8.73
N HIS A 87 13.06 -3.51 9.25
CA HIS A 87 13.73 -4.71 8.74
C HIS A 87 15.26 -4.66 8.78
N GLY A 88 15.87 -3.80 9.62
CA GLY A 88 17.33 -3.69 9.72
C GLY A 88 17.99 -3.06 8.48
N LEU A 89 17.19 -2.62 7.52
CA LEU A 89 17.64 -1.87 6.36
C LEU A 89 17.98 -0.44 6.83
N LYS A 90 19.25 -0.17 7.05
CA LYS A 90 19.71 1.22 7.22
C LYS A 90 19.43 1.96 5.91
N LYS A 91 19.46 3.28 5.90
CA LYS A 91 19.30 4.15 4.71
C LYS A 91 20.23 3.73 3.56
N TRP A 92 19.88 2.66 2.86
CA TRP A 92 20.68 2.11 1.76
C TRP A 92 20.20 2.66 0.43
N ASN A 93 21.13 2.81 -0.48
CA ASN A 93 20.83 2.98 -1.89
C ASN A 93 20.88 1.59 -2.52
N ILE A 94 19.79 1.16 -3.14
CA ILE A 94 19.70 -0.13 -3.80
C ILE A 94 19.77 0.11 -5.30
N HIS A 95 20.70 -0.57 -5.97
CA HIS A 95 20.81 -0.51 -7.43
C HIS A 95 19.63 -1.24 -8.09
N HIS A 96 19.10 -0.71 -9.20
CA HIS A 96 17.91 -1.24 -9.87
C HIS A 96 18.01 -2.73 -10.23
N SER A 97 19.21 -3.23 -10.58
CA SER A 97 19.43 -4.65 -10.92
C SER A 97 19.23 -5.62 -9.74
N ARG A 98 19.16 -5.12 -8.50
CA ARG A 98 18.97 -5.93 -7.29
C ARG A 98 17.54 -5.97 -6.80
N LEU A 99 16.63 -5.36 -7.54
CA LEU A 99 15.23 -5.34 -7.19
C LEU A 99 14.35 -5.69 -8.38
N ILE A 100 13.21 -6.27 -8.09
CA ILE A 100 12.13 -6.48 -9.04
C ILE A 100 11.07 -5.46 -8.70
N ARG A 101 10.86 -4.50 -9.61
CA ARG A 101 9.85 -3.46 -9.45
C ARG A 101 8.52 -3.95 -9.99
N MET A 102 7.47 -3.80 -9.18
CA MET A 102 6.09 -4.03 -9.56
C MET A 102 5.32 -2.73 -9.42
N ASP A 103 4.92 -2.17 -10.54
CA ASP A 103 4.07 -0.98 -10.59
C ASP A 103 2.60 -1.38 -10.48
N GLY A 104 1.77 -0.47 -9.98
CA GLY A 104 0.32 -0.60 -10.03
C GLY A 104 -0.23 -0.38 -11.44
N ASP A 105 -1.45 0.12 -11.54
CA ASP A 105 -2.03 0.46 -12.84
C ASP A 105 -1.26 1.58 -13.52
N SER A 106 -1.04 1.42 -14.84
CA SER A 106 -0.28 2.39 -15.63
C SER A 106 -0.98 3.75 -15.67
N LEU A 107 -0.22 4.80 -15.46
CA LEU A 107 -0.69 6.19 -15.50
C LEU A 107 -0.19 6.90 -16.74
N PRO A 108 -0.95 7.90 -17.27
CA PRO A 108 -0.43 8.85 -18.24
C PRO A 108 0.81 9.58 -17.69
N TYR A 109 1.70 10.02 -18.58
CA TYR A 109 2.99 10.59 -18.24
C TYR A 109 2.93 11.68 -17.15
N GLN A 110 2.01 12.65 -17.30
CA GLN A 110 1.88 13.75 -16.32
C GLN A 110 1.49 13.27 -14.92
N GLN A 111 0.58 12.31 -14.84
CA GLN A 111 0.16 11.73 -13.57
C GLN A 111 1.26 10.85 -12.96
N SER A 112 1.99 10.11 -13.79
CA SER A 112 3.13 9.33 -13.36
C SER A 112 4.22 10.19 -12.72
N LEU A 113 4.44 11.42 -13.22
CA LEU A 113 5.38 12.36 -12.60
C LEU A 113 4.95 12.78 -11.20
N THR A 114 3.67 13.04 -10.97
CA THR A 114 3.16 13.38 -9.63
C THR A 114 3.26 12.23 -8.64
N GLU A 115 3.17 11.00 -9.14
CA GLU A 115 3.32 9.76 -8.37
C GLU A 115 4.78 9.25 -8.28
N ASN A 116 5.75 10.10 -8.55
CA ASN A 116 7.19 9.74 -8.56
C ASN A 116 7.46 8.49 -9.43
N GLY A 117 6.82 8.41 -10.60
CA GLY A 117 6.98 7.32 -11.55
C GLY A 117 6.35 5.99 -11.14
N TRP A 118 5.60 5.96 -10.04
CA TRP A 118 4.81 4.80 -9.64
C TRP A 118 3.46 4.75 -10.37
N GLY A 119 2.83 3.59 -10.34
CA GLY A 119 1.47 3.42 -10.85
C GLY A 119 0.41 3.89 -9.85
N MET A 120 -0.85 3.74 -10.23
CA MET A 120 -2.00 4.04 -9.40
C MET A 120 -2.46 2.81 -8.62
N SER A 121 -2.96 3.04 -7.40
CA SER A 121 -3.62 2.01 -6.60
C SER A 121 -4.93 1.56 -7.26
N VAL A 122 -5.17 0.25 -7.24
CA VAL A 122 -6.48 -0.29 -7.66
C VAL A 122 -7.60 0.21 -6.76
N VAL A 123 -7.31 0.42 -5.47
CA VAL A 123 -8.29 0.90 -4.47
C VAL A 123 -8.73 2.33 -4.78
N GLU A 124 -7.83 3.17 -5.29
CA GLU A 124 -8.13 4.56 -5.63
C GLU A 124 -9.27 4.69 -6.64
N ARG A 125 -9.31 3.80 -7.64
CA ARG A 125 -10.39 3.79 -8.66
C ARG A 125 -11.75 3.45 -8.08
N ILE A 126 -11.81 2.67 -7.03
CA ILE A 126 -13.07 2.21 -6.44
C ILE A 126 -13.39 2.89 -5.11
N PHE A 127 -12.53 3.81 -4.67
CA PHE A 127 -12.63 4.45 -3.35
C PHE A 127 -13.97 5.13 -3.13
N GLU A 128 -14.44 5.94 -4.08
CA GLU A 128 -15.74 6.61 -4.00
C GLU A 128 -16.90 5.61 -3.89
N ARG A 129 -16.80 4.47 -4.59
CA ARG A 129 -17.83 3.42 -4.53
C ARG A 129 -17.84 2.71 -3.20
N ILE A 130 -16.65 2.43 -2.63
CA ILE A 130 -16.53 1.85 -1.29
C ILE A 130 -17.11 2.81 -0.25
N GLN A 131 -16.80 4.09 -0.34
CA GLN A 131 -17.31 5.11 0.58
C GLN A 131 -18.84 5.24 0.48
N ALA A 132 -19.40 5.25 -0.72
CA ALA A 132 -20.84 5.28 -0.93
C ALA A 132 -21.53 4.04 -0.36
N PHE A 133 -20.94 2.86 -0.55
CA PHE A 133 -21.45 1.60 0.01
C PHE A 133 -21.41 1.60 1.54
N ASP A 134 -20.32 2.04 2.13
CA ASP A 134 -20.19 2.15 3.60
C ASP A 134 -21.23 3.12 4.17
N THR A 135 -21.38 4.30 3.59
CA THR A 135 -22.40 5.29 3.99
C THR A 135 -23.82 4.73 3.89
N ALA A 136 -24.14 4.03 2.80
CA ALA A 136 -25.45 3.42 2.61
C ALA A 136 -25.70 2.30 3.65
N THR A 137 -24.70 1.49 3.94
CA THR A 137 -24.78 0.40 4.92
C THR A 137 -25.01 0.93 6.33
N VAL A 138 -24.23 1.94 6.72
CA VAL A 138 -24.39 2.62 8.03
C VAL A 138 -25.76 3.27 8.11
N GLY A 139 -26.19 4.00 7.07
CA GLY A 139 -27.52 4.64 7.03
C GLY A 139 -28.66 3.64 7.15
N THR A 140 -28.58 2.53 6.44
CA THR A 140 -29.57 1.44 6.52
C THR A 140 -29.63 0.83 7.93
N SER A 141 -28.47 0.57 8.52
CA SER A 141 -28.37 0.04 9.89
C SER A 141 -29.02 1.01 10.90
N GLN A 142 -28.78 2.31 10.77
CA GLN A 142 -29.41 3.33 11.62
C GLN A 142 -30.93 3.40 11.44
N LEU A 143 -31.44 3.28 10.21
CA LEU A 143 -32.87 3.27 9.92
C LEU A 143 -33.53 2.03 10.55
N ILE A 144 -32.93 0.85 10.41
CA ILE A 144 -33.41 -0.37 11.04
C ILE A 144 -33.46 -0.22 12.56
N HIS A 145 -32.39 0.34 13.15
CA HIS A 145 -32.34 0.58 14.59
C HIS A 145 -33.45 1.54 15.04
N LYS A 146 -33.66 2.66 14.33
CA LYS A 146 -34.74 3.60 14.62
C LYS A 146 -36.14 3.00 14.44
N ALA A 147 -36.32 2.10 13.46
CA ALA A 147 -37.62 1.44 13.24
C ALA A 147 -38.03 0.52 14.41
N HIS A 148 -37.06 0.04 15.20
CA HIS A 148 -37.34 -0.75 16.41
C HIS A 148 -37.62 0.11 17.66
N LEU A 149 -37.41 1.44 17.61
CA LEU A 149 -37.73 2.35 18.71
C LEU A 149 -39.23 2.63 18.69
N ARG A 150 -39.94 2.15 19.69
CA ARG A 150 -41.35 2.54 19.90
C ARG A 150 -41.40 3.96 20.47
N THR A 151 -41.94 4.88 19.69
CA THR A 151 -42.20 6.24 20.17
C THR A 151 -43.65 6.34 20.63
N TYR A 152 -43.87 6.75 21.88
CA TYR A 152 -45.19 7.05 22.41
C TYR A 152 -45.37 8.57 22.35
N SER A 153 -46.41 9.04 21.66
CA SER A 153 -46.82 10.44 21.69
C SER A 153 -47.86 10.61 22.82
N ILE A 154 -47.49 11.33 23.83
CA ILE A 154 -48.40 11.66 24.94
C ILE A 154 -48.82 13.09 24.74
N GLU A 155 -50.12 13.29 24.41
CA GLU A 155 -50.68 14.63 24.35
C GLU A 155 -50.68 15.29 25.74
N LYS A 156 -50.27 16.59 25.76
CA LYS A 156 -50.24 17.39 27.00
C LYS A 156 -49.29 16.85 28.10
N LEU A 157 -48.26 16.09 27.75
CA LEU A 157 -47.27 15.58 28.71
C LEU A 157 -46.77 16.67 29.69
N ARG A 158 -46.60 17.89 29.22
CA ARG A 158 -46.14 19.02 30.03
C ARG A 158 -47.15 19.41 31.10
N GLU A 159 -48.47 19.35 30.81
CA GLU A 159 -49.55 19.63 31.77
C GLU A 159 -49.70 18.50 32.79
N ILE A 160 -49.52 17.26 32.36
CA ILE A 160 -49.54 16.07 33.21
C ILE A 160 -48.39 16.09 34.22
N LEU A 161 -47.18 16.41 33.75
CA LEU A 161 -46.00 16.53 34.62
C LEU A 161 -46.12 17.71 35.60
N ALA A 162 -46.72 18.83 35.18
CA ALA A 162 -46.94 19.98 36.04
C ALA A 162 -47.98 19.73 37.15
N LYS A 163 -48.94 18.81 36.94
CA LYS A 163 -49.95 18.39 37.93
C LYS A 163 -49.50 17.29 38.88
N GLY A 164 -48.20 16.92 38.86
CA GLY A 164 -47.64 15.97 39.83
C GLY A 164 -47.92 14.52 39.55
N GLY A 165 -48.40 14.16 38.36
CA GLY A 165 -48.47 12.73 37.94
C GLY A 165 -49.56 11.90 38.60
N ASP A 166 -50.54 12.51 39.27
CA ASP A 166 -51.71 11.81 39.75
C ASP A 166 -52.62 11.43 38.57
N VAL A 167 -52.47 10.23 38.12
CA VAL A 167 -53.38 9.55 37.19
C VAL A 167 -54.20 8.59 38.01
N GLU A 168 -55.48 8.93 38.28
CA GLU A 168 -56.47 7.94 38.65
C GLU A 168 -56.73 6.96 37.50
#